data_53fa3bd3e63e0bbcadde858f24f0a675
#
_entry.id   53fa3bd3e63e0bbcadde858f24f0a675
#
_cell.length_a   1.000
_cell.length_b   1.000
_cell.length_c   1.000
_cell.angle_alpha   90.00
_cell.angle_beta   90.00
_cell.angle_gamma   90.00
#
_symmetry.space_group_name_H-M   'P 1'
#
loop_
_entity.id
_entity.type
_entity.pdbx_description
1 polymer ?
#
loop_
_entity_poly.entity_id
_entity_poly.type
_entity_poly.pdbx_seq_one_letter_code
_entity_poly.pdbx_strand_id
1 'polypeptide(L)'
;MADFPNEIRINPAALNKMIMGGIVVGLIAVGLYTSFFKVDPREHAIVLRFGKYTGQPITETGLHFKLPFGIDRHQIVEVTTMQKEEFGFATQSAGQRTRYASRNRNQADTSLIVTGDLNIADVEWSTQYVVSNAYNYLFKVRNANETFRAMNEAVMREIIGDRTINEVLTSGRSEIQQEVKDKLQSLADQYELGIKLEEVILQDVNPPESVKASWNDVNQAQQERSQKINKAQAEFNKVIPKARGDAA
;
A
#
# COMPACT_ATOMS: atom_id res chain seq x y z
N MET A 1 84.12 18.33 7.76
CA MET A 1 83.33 18.73 6.57
C MET A 1 82.39 17.55 6.27
N ALA A 2 81.16 17.68 6.56
CA ALA A 2 80.19 16.62 6.33
C ALA A 2 79.56 16.86 4.98
N ASP A 3 79.75 15.91 4.06
CA ASP A 3 79.05 15.88 2.74
C ASP A 3 77.57 15.66 2.97
N PHE A 4 76.77 16.63 2.56
CA PHE A 4 75.31 16.46 2.48
C PHE A 4 74.98 15.72 1.18
N PRO A 5 74.28 14.57 1.23
CA PRO A 5 73.97 13.83 0.02
C PRO A 5 72.84 14.50 -0.75
N ASN A 6 73.13 14.74 -2.05
CA ASN A 6 72.25 14.89 -3.19
C ASN A 6 70.83 15.47 -2.98
N GLU A 7 70.66 16.72 -3.34
CA GLU A 7 69.37 17.29 -3.69
C GLU A 7 68.76 16.45 -4.79
N ILE A 8 67.64 15.75 -4.46
CA ILE A 8 66.82 15.03 -5.45
C ILE A 8 66.22 16.10 -6.39
N ARG A 9 66.87 16.37 -7.51
CA ARG A 9 66.28 17.21 -8.58
C ARG A 9 65.14 16.48 -9.24
N ILE A 10 63.94 16.67 -8.69
CA ILE A 10 62.70 16.15 -9.27
C ILE A 10 62.47 16.95 -10.58
N ASN A 11 62.51 16.25 -11.70
CA ASN A 11 62.17 16.86 -13.01
C ASN A 11 60.67 17.21 -13.02
N PRO A 12 60.30 18.50 -13.08
CA PRO A 12 58.90 18.92 -12.97
C PRO A 12 58.01 18.35 -14.09
N ALA A 13 58.59 18.05 -15.24
CA ALA A 13 57.86 17.40 -16.34
C ALA A 13 57.57 15.93 -16.06
N ALA A 14 58.46 15.22 -15.35
CA ALA A 14 58.23 13.83 -14.92
C ALA A 14 57.21 13.78 -13.78
N LEU A 15 57.26 14.72 -12.84
CA LEU A 15 56.33 14.83 -11.73
C LEU A 15 54.89 15.09 -12.26
N ASN A 16 54.71 16.04 -13.21
CA ASN A 16 53.42 16.29 -13.81
C ASN A 16 52.85 15.09 -14.57
N LYS A 17 53.70 14.31 -15.27
CA LYS A 17 53.25 13.06 -15.93
C LYS A 17 52.82 11.99 -14.91
N MET A 18 53.54 11.86 -13.80
CA MET A 18 53.15 10.94 -12.70
C MET A 18 51.83 11.36 -12.04
N ILE A 19 51.64 12.65 -11.77
CA ILE A 19 50.40 13.16 -11.17
C ILE A 19 49.23 12.96 -12.15
N MET A 20 49.43 13.29 -13.45
CA MET A 20 48.36 13.09 -14.46
C MET A 20 48.05 11.61 -14.65
N GLY A 21 49.04 10.71 -14.63
CA GLY A 21 48.85 9.28 -14.64
C GLY A 21 48.08 8.79 -13.42
N GLY A 22 48.40 9.27 -12.21
CA GLY A 22 47.66 8.96 -10.99
C GLY A 22 46.20 9.43 -11.03
N ILE A 23 45.93 10.60 -11.57
CA ILE A 23 44.57 11.12 -11.75
C ILE A 23 43.76 10.23 -12.71
N VAL A 24 44.36 9.85 -13.85
CA VAL A 24 43.70 8.99 -14.83
C VAL A 24 43.39 7.63 -14.24
N VAL A 25 44.33 7.01 -13.53
CA VAL A 25 44.12 5.72 -12.84
C VAL A 25 43.05 5.84 -11.77
N GLY A 26 43.06 6.92 -11.00
CA GLY A 26 42.02 7.22 -9.98
C GLY A 26 40.62 7.37 -10.63
N LEU A 27 40.51 8.07 -11.74
CA LEU A 27 39.25 8.21 -12.47
C LEU A 27 38.76 6.87 -13.01
N ILE A 28 39.64 6.04 -13.55
CA ILE A 28 39.29 4.69 -14.03
C ILE A 28 38.81 3.83 -12.83
N ALA A 29 39.50 3.86 -11.70
CA ALA A 29 39.10 3.10 -10.53
C ALA A 29 37.73 3.53 -9.99
N VAL A 30 37.47 4.83 -9.87
CA VAL A 30 36.16 5.38 -9.50
C VAL A 30 35.10 5.01 -10.54
N GLY A 31 35.44 5.10 -11.82
CA GLY A 31 34.55 4.68 -12.91
C GLY A 31 34.12 3.23 -12.79
N LEU A 32 35.09 2.33 -12.59
CA LEU A 32 34.82 0.90 -12.41
C LEU A 32 33.97 0.62 -11.16
N TYR A 33 34.28 1.28 -10.04
CA TYR A 33 33.51 1.11 -8.80
C TYR A 33 32.06 1.55 -8.95
N THR A 34 31.82 2.67 -9.64
CA THR A 34 30.46 3.21 -9.85
C THR A 34 29.68 2.54 -10.98
N SER A 35 30.33 1.67 -11.76
CA SER A 35 29.71 1.01 -12.93
C SER A 35 28.89 -0.22 -12.56
N PHE A 36 29.03 -0.75 -11.36
CA PHE A 36 28.33 -1.97 -10.97
C PHE A 36 27.22 -1.65 -9.95
N PHE A 37 26.11 -2.38 -10.10
CA PHE A 37 25.03 -2.39 -9.13
C PHE A 37 24.40 -3.79 -9.07
N LYS A 38 23.78 -4.12 -7.95
CA LYS A 38 23.13 -5.40 -7.70
C LYS A 38 21.63 -5.25 -7.79
N VAL A 39 20.96 -6.25 -8.36
CA VAL A 39 19.50 -6.40 -8.37
C VAL A 39 19.13 -7.67 -7.63
N ASP A 40 18.29 -7.56 -6.62
CA ASP A 40 17.82 -8.69 -5.83
C ASP A 40 16.61 -9.39 -6.51
N PRO A 41 16.27 -10.67 -6.14
CA PRO A 41 15.21 -11.44 -6.79
C PRO A 41 13.82 -10.82 -6.79
N ARG A 42 13.58 -9.86 -5.88
CA ARG A 42 12.29 -9.17 -5.70
C ARG A 42 12.28 -7.77 -6.28
N GLU A 43 13.35 -7.38 -6.95
CA GLU A 43 13.57 -6.03 -7.43
C GLU A 43 13.67 -5.99 -8.95
N HIS A 44 13.16 -4.93 -9.54
CA HIS A 44 13.46 -4.55 -10.91
C HIS A 44 14.23 -3.24 -10.92
N ALA A 45 15.27 -3.17 -11.72
CA ALA A 45 16.03 -1.96 -11.90
C ALA A 45 15.67 -1.28 -13.23
N ILE A 46 15.44 0.03 -13.16
CA ILE A 46 15.21 0.87 -14.31
C ILE A 46 16.44 1.74 -14.53
N VAL A 47 17.03 1.67 -15.71
CA VAL A 47 18.21 2.45 -16.07
C VAL A 47 17.81 3.64 -16.93
N LEU A 48 18.23 4.81 -16.49
CA LEU A 48 18.04 6.09 -17.19
C LEU A 48 19.39 6.58 -17.71
N ARG A 49 19.56 6.63 -19.02
CA ARG A 49 20.74 7.20 -19.67
C ARG A 49 20.51 8.67 -19.98
N PHE A 50 21.32 9.55 -19.36
CA PHE A 50 21.11 11.00 -19.43
C PHE A 50 19.66 11.42 -19.11
N GLY A 51 18.99 10.70 -18.21
CA GLY A 51 17.60 10.96 -17.84
C GLY A 51 16.55 10.33 -18.76
N LYS A 52 16.96 9.70 -19.88
CA LYS A 52 16.05 9.01 -20.77
C LYS A 52 16.01 7.51 -20.44
N TYR A 53 14.81 6.95 -20.38
CA TYR A 53 14.62 5.52 -20.17
C TYR A 53 15.20 4.69 -21.32
N THR A 54 15.95 3.64 -21.01
CA THR A 54 16.63 2.79 -22.00
C THR A 54 15.71 1.77 -22.69
N GLY A 55 14.44 1.67 -22.25
CA GLY A 55 13.39 0.89 -22.93
C GLY A 55 13.12 -0.51 -22.38
N GLN A 56 13.98 -1.04 -21.50
CA GLN A 56 13.75 -2.33 -20.85
C GLN A 56 14.11 -2.28 -19.37
N PRO A 57 13.22 -2.74 -18.45
CA PRO A 57 13.59 -2.93 -17.06
C PRO A 57 14.53 -4.14 -16.95
N ILE A 58 15.53 -4.05 -16.08
CA ILE A 58 16.39 -5.17 -15.73
C ILE A 58 15.66 -6.01 -14.69
N THR A 59 15.23 -7.21 -15.08
CA THR A 59 14.49 -8.16 -14.25
C THR A 59 15.38 -9.28 -13.74
N GLU A 60 16.55 -9.46 -14.33
CA GLU A 60 17.49 -10.51 -13.96
C GLU A 60 18.21 -10.17 -12.67
N THR A 61 18.27 -11.14 -11.77
CA THR A 61 18.97 -11.04 -10.49
C THR A 61 20.48 -11.10 -10.69
N GLY A 62 21.21 -10.31 -9.93
CA GLY A 62 22.67 -10.39 -9.94
C GLY A 62 23.35 -9.05 -10.11
N LEU A 63 24.61 -9.12 -10.57
CA LEU A 63 25.43 -7.94 -10.79
C LEU A 63 25.26 -7.44 -12.23
N HIS A 64 24.88 -6.17 -12.34
CA HIS A 64 24.67 -5.51 -13.63
C HIS A 64 25.65 -4.36 -13.81
N PHE A 65 25.92 -4.06 -15.07
CA PHE A 65 26.81 -2.98 -15.49
C PHE A 65 26.01 -1.77 -15.96
N LYS A 66 26.43 -0.59 -15.55
CA LYS A 66 25.95 0.72 -16.01
C LYS A 66 27.10 1.64 -16.36
N LEU A 67 26.85 2.64 -17.18
CA LEU A 67 27.87 3.63 -17.49
C LEU A 67 28.17 4.51 -16.27
N PRO A 68 29.49 4.72 -15.96
CA PRO A 68 29.92 5.48 -14.79
C PRO A 68 29.67 6.98 -14.93
N PHE A 69 30.11 7.74 -13.90
CA PHE A 69 30.09 9.20 -13.85
C PHE A 69 28.69 9.85 -13.97
N GLY A 70 27.62 9.10 -13.60
CA GLY A 70 26.26 9.63 -13.63
C GLY A 70 25.62 9.67 -15.01
N ILE A 71 26.27 9.10 -16.05
CA ILE A 71 25.69 8.92 -17.39
C ILE A 71 24.44 8.04 -17.28
N ASP A 72 24.57 6.86 -16.64
CA ASP A 72 23.47 6.00 -16.33
C ASP A 72 23.12 6.11 -14.85
N ARG A 73 21.84 6.39 -14.58
CA ARG A 73 21.23 6.33 -13.24
C ARG A 73 20.30 5.13 -13.19
N HIS A 74 20.35 4.37 -12.10
CA HIS A 74 19.41 3.27 -11.88
C HIS A 74 18.48 3.62 -10.74
N GLN A 75 17.24 3.13 -10.82
CA GLN A 75 16.24 3.16 -9.77
C GLN A 75 15.76 1.73 -9.56
N ILE A 76 15.73 1.29 -8.32
CA ILE A 76 15.30 -0.04 -7.92
C ILE A 76 13.88 0.06 -7.38
N VAL A 77 13.01 -0.83 -7.82
CA VAL A 77 11.63 -0.95 -7.36
C VAL A 77 11.37 -2.39 -6.96
N GLU A 78 10.83 -2.57 -5.76
CA GLU A 78 10.37 -3.88 -5.30
C GLU A 78 9.06 -4.25 -6.01
N VAL A 79 9.07 -5.32 -6.82
CA VAL A 79 7.92 -5.72 -7.65
C VAL A 79 7.16 -6.91 -7.11
N THR A 80 7.77 -7.75 -6.29
CA THR A 80 7.13 -8.95 -5.72
C THR A 80 6.83 -8.83 -4.24
N THR A 81 7.28 -7.75 -3.61
CA THR A 81 6.97 -7.48 -2.21
C THR A 81 5.55 -6.93 -2.10
N MET A 82 4.72 -7.63 -1.31
CA MET A 82 3.38 -7.16 -1.00
C MET A 82 3.46 -5.91 -0.14
N GLN A 83 2.94 -4.83 -0.66
CA GLN A 83 2.82 -3.54 0.03
C GLN A 83 1.43 -3.42 0.61
N LYS A 84 1.32 -2.74 1.75
CA LYS A 84 0.05 -2.54 2.47
C LYS A 84 -0.14 -1.07 2.77
N GLU A 85 -1.27 -0.54 2.33
CA GLU A 85 -1.75 0.78 2.74
C GLU A 85 -2.86 0.62 3.78
N GLU A 86 -2.78 1.39 4.85
CA GLU A 86 -3.71 1.35 5.97
C GLU A 86 -4.49 2.68 6.06
N PHE A 87 -5.80 2.57 6.30
CA PHE A 87 -6.72 3.69 6.35
C PHE A 87 -7.55 3.63 7.63
N GLY A 88 -7.62 4.75 8.35
CA GLY A 88 -8.32 4.86 9.63
C GLY A 88 -7.53 4.34 10.82
N PHE A 89 -6.53 3.53 10.61
CA PHE A 89 -5.64 3.00 11.64
C PHE A 89 -4.19 2.98 11.15
N ALA A 90 -3.25 2.72 12.05
CA ALA A 90 -1.87 2.46 11.69
C ALA A 90 -1.30 1.37 12.59
N THR A 91 -0.62 0.42 11.99
CA THR A 91 0.06 -0.65 12.72
C THR A 91 1.41 -0.16 13.21
N GLN A 92 1.59 -0.09 14.54
CA GLN A 92 2.85 0.32 15.15
C GLN A 92 3.89 -0.82 15.19
N SER A 93 3.42 -2.05 15.37
CA SER A 93 4.27 -3.25 15.41
C SER A 93 3.46 -4.46 14.95
N ALA A 94 3.92 -5.08 13.87
CA ALA A 94 3.38 -6.36 13.40
C ALA A 94 4.15 -7.51 14.06
N GLY A 95 3.43 -8.42 14.75
CA GLY A 95 4.02 -9.56 15.43
C GLY A 95 2.96 -10.43 16.11
N GLN A 96 3.37 -11.35 16.98
CA GLN A 96 2.44 -12.21 17.75
C GLN A 96 1.39 -11.41 18.56
N ARG A 97 1.70 -10.16 18.91
CA ARG A 97 0.76 -9.18 19.47
C ARG A 97 0.87 -7.89 18.64
N THR A 98 0.03 -7.76 17.64
CA THR A 98 -0.07 -6.55 16.84
C THR A 98 -0.51 -5.37 17.73
N ARG A 99 0.26 -4.28 17.70
CA ARG A 99 -0.10 -3.04 18.39
C ARG A 99 -0.48 -2.01 17.35
N TYR A 100 -1.63 -1.40 17.53
CA TYR A 100 -2.08 -0.27 16.74
C TYR A 100 -1.57 1.04 17.37
N ALA A 101 -1.18 1.98 16.52
CA ALA A 101 -0.83 3.31 16.98
C ALA A 101 -2.07 4.05 17.48
N SER A 102 -1.87 4.97 18.43
CA SER A 102 -2.95 5.89 18.82
C SER A 102 -3.42 6.67 17.60
N ARG A 103 -4.73 6.71 17.39
CA ARG A 103 -5.36 7.33 16.22
C ARG A 103 -5.07 8.83 16.17
N ASN A 104 -4.44 9.29 15.11
CA ASN A 104 -4.23 10.71 14.85
C ASN A 104 -5.50 11.31 14.23
N ARG A 105 -5.69 12.65 14.37
CA ARG A 105 -6.87 13.34 13.82
C ARG A 105 -7.06 13.09 12.32
N ASN A 106 -5.99 13.10 11.52
CA ASN A 106 -6.06 12.84 10.09
C ASN A 106 -6.54 11.40 9.77
N GLN A 107 -6.20 10.42 10.60
CA GLN A 107 -6.67 9.04 10.45
C GLN A 107 -8.15 8.91 10.79
N ALA A 108 -8.62 9.63 11.82
CA ALA A 108 -10.02 9.68 12.16
C ALA A 108 -10.86 10.34 11.05
N ASP A 109 -10.36 11.40 10.43
CA ASP A 109 -11.05 12.09 9.33
C ASP A 109 -11.14 11.22 8.07
N THR A 110 -10.16 10.33 7.84
CA THR A 110 -10.16 9.39 6.70
C THR A 110 -11.17 8.27 6.88
N SER A 111 -11.36 7.78 8.11
CA SER A 111 -12.22 6.63 8.39
C SER A 111 -13.71 6.95 8.50
N LEU A 112 -14.06 8.21 8.77
CA LEU A 112 -15.45 8.62 8.86
C LEU A 112 -16.06 8.80 7.46
N ILE A 113 -17.00 7.94 7.11
CA ILE A 113 -17.66 7.92 5.81
C ILE A 113 -19.18 8.01 6.00
N VAL A 114 -19.82 8.84 5.18
CA VAL A 114 -21.27 8.96 5.12
C VAL A 114 -21.83 7.88 4.22
N THR A 115 -22.80 7.13 4.70
CA THR A 115 -23.50 6.07 3.98
C THR A 115 -24.70 6.62 3.18
N GLY A 116 -25.25 5.83 2.25
CA GLY A 116 -26.37 6.24 1.40
C GLY A 116 -27.65 6.57 2.14
N ASP A 117 -27.83 6.04 3.35
CA ASP A 117 -28.94 6.35 4.24
C ASP A 117 -28.63 7.50 5.24
N LEU A 118 -27.62 8.32 4.91
CA LEU A 118 -27.18 9.52 5.65
C LEU A 118 -26.70 9.25 7.09
N ASN A 119 -26.27 8.02 7.37
CA ASN A 119 -25.58 7.70 8.61
C ASN A 119 -24.08 7.89 8.46
N ILE A 120 -23.36 7.95 9.57
CA ILE A 120 -21.90 7.98 9.58
C ILE A 120 -21.37 6.64 10.06
N ALA A 121 -20.51 6.03 9.27
CA ALA A 121 -19.75 4.84 9.64
C ALA A 121 -18.29 5.21 9.86
N ASP A 122 -17.69 4.64 10.89
CA ASP A 122 -16.25 4.63 11.12
C ASP A 122 -15.70 3.34 10.51
N VAL A 123 -15.05 3.47 9.35
CA VAL A 123 -14.59 2.35 8.54
C VAL A 123 -13.09 2.32 8.52
N GLU A 124 -12.52 1.23 9.00
CA GLU A 124 -11.09 0.95 8.94
C GLU A 124 -10.83 -0.13 7.90
N TRP A 125 -9.92 0.14 6.97
CA TRP A 125 -9.56 -0.85 5.94
C TRP A 125 -8.08 -0.81 5.59
N SER A 126 -7.63 -1.86 4.95
CA SER A 126 -6.30 -1.93 4.37
C SER A 126 -6.36 -2.50 2.97
N THR A 127 -5.50 -2.00 2.10
CA THR A 127 -5.37 -2.47 0.73
C THR A 127 -3.98 -3.06 0.54
N GLN A 128 -3.94 -4.28 0.02
CA GLN A 128 -2.70 -4.97 -0.30
C GLN A 128 -2.50 -4.98 -1.81
N TYR A 129 -1.29 -4.63 -2.23
CA TYR A 129 -0.93 -4.55 -3.63
C TYR A 129 0.53 -4.90 -3.87
N VAL A 130 0.86 -5.21 -5.11
CA VAL A 130 2.22 -5.38 -5.61
C VAL A 130 2.46 -4.43 -6.78
N VAL A 131 3.70 -4.01 -6.97
CA VAL A 131 4.08 -3.27 -8.16
C VAL A 131 4.25 -4.27 -9.30
N SER A 132 3.41 -4.17 -10.34
CA SER A 132 3.46 -5.04 -11.52
C SER A 132 4.34 -4.48 -12.63
N ASN A 133 4.43 -3.16 -12.74
CA ASN A 133 5.24 -2.49 -13.74
C ASN A 133 6.03 -1.33 -13.10
N ALA A 134 7.33 -1.55 -12.90
CA ALA A 134 8.21 -0.59 -12.26
C ALA A 134 8.34 0.74 -13.03
N TYR A 135 8.30 0.70 -14.37
CA TYR A 135 8.38 1.92 -15.17
C TYR A 135 7.13 2.80 -15.00
N ASN A 136 5.96 2.21 -15.10
CA ASN A 136 4.70 2.92 -14.91
C ASN A 136 4.63 3.53 -13.51
N TYR A 137 4.96 2.73 -12.49
CA TYR A 137 4.96 3.15 -11.10
C TYR A 137 5.85 4.36 -10.82
N LEU A 138 7.03 4.43 -11.47
CA LEU A 138 7.99 5.52 -11.25
C LEU A 138 7.73 6.77 -12.11
N PHE A 139 7.22 6.62 -13.34
CA PHE A 139 7.29 7.69 -14.33
C PHE A 139 5.96 8.11 -14.95
N LYS A 140 4.91 7.31 -14.86
CA LYS A 140 3.63 7.66 -15.47
C LYS A 140 2.84 8.65 -14.60
N VAL A 141 2.92 8.49 -13.29
CA VAL A 141 2.21 9.34 -12.34
C VAL A 141 3.21 9.94 -11.35
N ARG A 142 3.05 11.22 -11.05
CA ARG A 142 3.80 11.85 -9.96
C ARG A 142 3.30 11.26 -8.63
N ASN A 143 4.20 10.77 -7.77
CA ASN A 143 3.86 10.17 -6.47
C ASN A 143 2.77 9.09 -6.59
N ALA A 144 3.08 7.98 -7.26
CA ALA A 144 2.15 6.87 -7.45
C ALA A 144 1.49 6.40 -6.15
N ASN A 145 2.24 6.37 -5.05
CA ASN A 145 1.72 5.98 -3.73
C ASN A 145 0.66 6.96 -3.20
N GLU A 146 0.91 8.27 -3.22
CA GLU A 146 -0.07 9.28 -2.78
C GLU A 146 -1.31 9.27 -3.67
N THR A 147 -1.13 9.14 -4.99
CA THR A 147 -2.24 9.03 -5.93
C THR A 147 -3.06 7.78 -5.67
N PHE A 148 -2.43 6.64 -5.47
CA PHE A 148 -3.09 5.39 -5.14
C PHE A 148 -3.85 5.49 -3.82
N ARG A 149 -3.27 6.14 -2.80
CA ARG A 149 -3.93 6.40 -1.54
C ARG A 149 -5.19 7.25 -1.71
N ALA A 150 -5.12 8.35 -2.44
CA ALA A 150 -6.25 9.22 -2.72
C ALA A 150 -7.36 8.50 -3.51
N MET A 151 -6.99 7.67 -4.49
CA MET A 151 -7.92 6.83 -5.25
C MET A 151 -8.62 5.82 -4.34
N ASN A 152 -7.90 5.18 -3.44
CA ASN A 152 -8.44 4.25 -2.46
C ASN A 152 -9.52 4.90 -1.59
N GLU A 153 -9.21 6.08 -1.04
CA GLU A 153 -10.17 6.84 -0.23
C GLU A 153 -11.41 7.26 -1.04
N ALA A 154 -11.22 7.68 -2.27
CA ALA A 154 -12.33 8.11 -3.13
C ALA A 154 -13.25 6.94 -3.49
N VAL A 155 -12.69 5.80 -3.92
CA VAL A 155 -13.45 4.60 -4.28
C VAL A 155 -14.19 4.02 -3.07
N MET A 156 -13.53 3.97 -1.91
CA MET A 156 -14.17 3.47 -0.68
C MET A 156 -15.36 4.37 -0.29
N ARG A 157 -15.19 5.71 -0.32
CA ARG A 157 -16.29 6.64 -0.04
C ARG A 157 -17.44 6.53 -1.04
N GLU A 158 -17.14 6.33 -2.31
CA GLU A 158 -18.16 6.17 -3.34
C GLU A 158 -18.99 4.91 -3.10
N ILE A 159 -18.34 3.75 -2.91
CA ILE A 159 -19.05 2.47 -2.74
C ILE A 159 -19.84 2.43 -1.43
N ILE A 160 -19.29 2.94 -0.34
CA ILE A 160 -20.00 3.01 0.95
C ILE A 160 -21.15 4.05 0.88
N GLY A 161 -20.94 5.15 0.16
CA GLY A 161 -21.96 6.17 -0.03
C GLY A 161 -23.23 5.67 -0.75
N ASP A 162 -23.12 4.58 -1.51
CA ASP A 162 -24.25 3.94 -2.18
C ASP A 162 -24.90 2.78 -1.37
N ARG A 163 -24.35 2.50 -0.16
CA ARG A 163 -24.81 1.40 0.72
C ARG A 163 -25.46 1.93 1.99
N THR A 164 -26.37 1.13 2.55
CA THR A 164 -26.93 1.42 3.87
C THR A 164 -25.97 1.06 4.98
N ILE A 165 -26.07 1.73 6.14
CA ILE A 165 -25.23 1.43 7.30
C ILE A 165 -25.31 -0.04 7.72
N ASN A 166 -26.48 -0.67 7.61
CA ASN A 166 -26.66 -2.08 7.97
C ASN A 166 -25.88 -3.01 7.03
N GLU A 167 -25.86 -2.73 5.72
CA GLU A 167 -25.07 -3.51 4.74
C GLU A 167 -23.58 -3.40 5.03
N VAL A 168 -23.09 -2.17 5.31
CA VAL A 168 -21.68 -1.92 5.62
C VAL A 168 -21.25 -2.63 6.91
N LEU A 169 -22.10 -2.65 7.94
CA LEU A 169 -21.80 -3.27 9.24
C LEU A 169 -21.91 -4.80 9.22
N THR A 170 -22.71 -5.39 8.34
CA THR A 170 -23.09 -6.82 8.44
C THR A 170 -22.76 -7.63 7.19
N SER A 171 -23.72 -7.78 6.30
CA SER A 171 -23.71 -8.77 5.21
C SER A 171 -22.97 -8.29 3.95
N GLY A 172 -22.83 -6.99 3.74
CA GLY A 172 -22.24 -6.42 2.52
C GLY A 172 -20.72 -6.37 2.47
N ARG A 173 -20.04 -6.74 3.56
CA ARG A 173 -18.57 -6.54 3.68
C ARG A 173 -17.76 -7.19 2.57
N SER A 174 -18.02 -8.44 2.26
CA SER A 174 -17.29 -9.17 1.21
C SER A 174 -17.59 -8.63 -0.19
N GLU A 175 -18.83 -8.21 -0.44
CA GLU A 175 -19.23 -7.58 -1.69
C GLU A 175 -18.54 -6.21 -1.85
N ILE A 176 -18.57 -5.39 -0.80
CA ILE A 176 -17.88 -4.09 -0.77
C ILE A 176 -16.36 -4.26 -1.04
N GLN A 177 -15.71 -5.21 -0.37
CA GLN A 177 -14.29 -5.49 -0.58
C GLN A 177 -13.98 -5.84 -2.02
N GLN A 178 -14.79 -6.68 -2.64
CA GLN A 178 -14.59 -7.08 -4.04
C GLN A 178 -14.87 -5.92 -5.00
N GLU A 179 -15.95 -5.18 -4.81
CA GLU A 179 -16.30 -4.03 -5.63
C GLU A 179 -15.26 -2.92 -5.58
N VAL A 180 -14.74 -2.62 -4.35
CA VAL A 180 -13.63 -1.67 -4.17
C VAL A 180 -12.38 -2.15 -4.90
N LYS A 181 -12.04 -3.45 -4.77
CA LYS A 181 -10.89 -4.02 -5.46
C LYS A 181 -11.00 -3.87 -6.97
N ASP A 182 -12.14 -4.27 -7.55
CA ASP A 182 -12.34 -4.26 -8.99
C ASP A 182 -12.33 -2.83 -9.56
N LYS A 183 -13.01 -1.91 -8.88
CA LYS A 183 -13.05 -0.51 -9.29
C LYS A 183 -11.70 0.17 -9.15
N LEU A 184 -11.00 -0.08 -8.06
CA LEU A 184 -9.67 0.47 -7.81
C LEU A 184 -8.64 -0.10 -8.79
N GLN A 185 -8.71 -1.39 -9.15
CA GLN A 185 -7.86 -1.98 -10.19
C GLN A 185 -8.13 -1.33 -11.55
N SER A 186 -9.40 -1.15 -11.91
CA SER A 186 -9.79 -0.48 -13.16
C SER A 186 -9.21 0.94 -13.25
N LEU A 187 -9.25 1.70 -12.15
CA LEU A 187 -8.65 3.04 -12.09
C LEU A 187 -7.12 2.98 -12.16
N ALA A 188 -6.49 2.05 -11.45
CA ALA A 188 -5.04 1.87 -11.48
C ALA A 188 -4.54 1.54 -12.89
N ASP A 189 -5.29 0.75 -13.64
CA ASP A 189 -5.00 0.41 -15.04
C ASP A 189 -5.25 1.61 -15.97
N GLN A 190 -6.34 2.34 -15.77
CA GLN A 190 -6.67 3.54 -16.58
C GLN A 190 -5.60 4.64 -16.43
N TYR A 191 -5.08 4.83 -15.22
CA TYR A 191 -4.00 5.79 -14.95
C TYR A 191 -2.60 5.21 -15.18
N GLU A 192 -2.51 3.96 -15.61
CA GLU A 192 -1.24 3.26 -15.85
C GLU A 192 -0.31 3.31 -14.63
N LEU A 193 -0.84 3.15 -13.41
CA LEU A 193 -0.06 3.22 -12.17
C LEU A 193 0.98 2.10 -12.03
N GLY A 194 0.85 1.02 -12.79
CA GLY A 194 1.74 -0.14 -12.69
C GLY A 194 1.59 -0.92 -11.38
N ILE A 195 0.42 -0.86 -10.76
CA ILE A 195 0.05 -1.53 -9.51
C ILE A 195 -0.95 -2.63 -9.82
N LYS A 196 -0.79 -3.77 -9.17
CA LYS A 196 -1.76 -4.87 -9.16
C LYS A 196 -2.29 -5.06 -7.76
N LEU A 197 -3.60 -4.94 -7.59
CA LEU A 197 -4.26 -5.17 -6.32
C LEU A 197 -4.38 -6.66 -6.03
N GLU A 198 -4.01 -7.05 -4.83
CA GLU A 198 -4.18 -8.43 -4.36
C GLU A 198 -5.44 -8.54 -3.51
N GLU A 199 -5.63 -7.67 -2.53
CA GLU A 199 -6.76 -7.75 -1.63
C GLU A 199 -7.12 -6.38 -1.01
N VAL A 200 -8.41 -6.19 -0.75
CA VAL A 200 -8.95 -5.10 0.08
C VAL A 200 -9.63 -5.73 1.29
N ILE A 201 -9.21 -5.34 2.49
CA ILE A 201 -9.70 -5.92 3.74
C ILE A 201 -10.35 -4.82 4.58
N LEU A 202 -11.63 -4.95 4.85
CA LEU A 202 -12.31 -4.15 5.87
C LEU A 202 -11.94 -4.71 7.24
N GLN A 203 -11.17 -3.95 8.03
CA GLN A 203 -10.68 -4.35 9.34
C GLN A 203 -11.79 -4.23 10.38
N ASP A 204 -12.22 -3.01 10.62
CA ASP A 204 -13.26 -2.70 11.59
C ASP A 204 -14.25 -1.71 10.98
N VAL A 205 -15.53 -1.93 11.28
CA VAL A 205 -16.60 -1.04 10.85
C VAL A 205 -17.53 -0.85 12.04
N ASN A 206 -17.60 0.37 12.53
CA ASN A 206 -18.38 0.72 13.72
C ASN A 206 -19.18 2.00 13.48
N PRO A 207 -20.27 2.21 14.21
CA PRO A 207 -20.82 3.54 14.36
C PRO A 207 -19.82 4.42 15.15
N PRO A 208 -19.80 5.75 14.91
CA PRO A 208 -18.95 6.66 15.70
C PRO A 208 -19.17 6.51 17.20
N GLU A 209 -18.10 6.64 17.99
CA GLU A 209 -18.15 6.48 19.46
C GLU A 209 -19.23 7.31 20.14
N SER A 210 -19.53 8.51 19.63
CA SER A 210 -20.56 9.40 20.17
C SER A 210 -21.97 8.82 20.12
N VAL A 211 -22.27 7.91 19.19
CA VAL A 211 -23.61 7.31 18.98
C VAL A 211 -23.65 5.81 19.25
N LYS A 212 -22.53 5.20 19.56
CA LYS A 212 -22.37 3.76 19.74
C LYS A 212 -23.29 3.18 20.81
N ALA A 213 -23.47 3.88 21.94
CA ALA A 213 -24.37 3.46 23.00
C ALA A 213 -25.82 3.38 22.50
N SER A 214 -26.33 4.47 21.91
CA SER A 214 -27.69 4.53 21.37
C SER A 214 -27.92 3.52 20.24
N TRP A 215 -26.91 3.25 19.42
CA TRP A 215 -26.94 2.23 18.37
C TRP A 215 -27.10 0.82 18.97
N ASN A 216 -26.35 0.52 20.02
CA ASN A 216 -26.47 -0.76 20.73
C ASN A 216 -27.85 -0.94 21.35
N ASP A 217 -28.44 0.10 21.96
CA ASP A 217 -29.79 0.07 22.52
C ASP A 217 -30.85 -0.24 21.46
N VAL A 218 -30.74 0.38 20.29
CA VAL A 218 -31.65 0.10 19.15
C VAL A 218 -31.52 -1.34 18.67
N ASN A 219 -30.30 -1.83 18.50
CA ASN A 219 -30.05 -3.20 18.08
C ASN A 219 -30.57 -4.21 19.10
N GLN A 220 -30.38 -3.95 20.40
CA GLN A 220 -30.91 -4.79 21.46
C GLN A 220 -32.46 -4.82 21.40
N ALA A 221 -33.12 -3.68 21.27
CA ALA A 221 -34.56 -3.59 21.16
C ALA A 221 -35.10 -4.35 19.93
N GLN A 222 -34.40 -4.29 18.79
CA GLN A 222 -34.75 -5.05 17.59
C GLN A 222 -34.59 -6.57 17.79
N GLN A 223 -33.53 -7.00 18.44
CA GLN A 223 -33.31 -8.41 18.79
C GLN A 223 -34.39 -8.92 19.75
N GLU A 224 -34.71 -8.17 20.80
CA GLU A 224 -35.80 -8.51 21.72
C GLU A 224 -37.14 -8.62 21.02
N ARG A 225 -37.46 -7.68 20.12
CA ARG A 225 -38.66 -7.74 19.28
C ARG A 225 -38.68 -9.03 18.43
N SER A 226 -37.59 -9.34 17.76
CA SER A 226 -37.47 -10.54 16.93
C SER A 226 -37.62 -11.82 17.75
N GLN A 227 -37.02 -11.88 18.92
CA GLN A 227 -37.16 -13.00 19.85
C GLN A 227 -38.63 -13.19 20.31
N LYS A 228 -39.32 -12.08 20.66
CA LYS A 228 -40.73 -12.14 21.04
C LYS A 228 -41.62 -12.66 19.92
N ILE A 229 -41.40 -12.19 18.69
CA ILE A 229 -42.13 -12.65 17.48
C ILE A 229 -41.89 -14.15 17.27
N ASN A 230 -40.61 -14.58 17.27
CA ASN A 230 -40.23 -15.97 17.04
C ASN A 230 -40.80 -16.89 18.14
N LYS A 231 -40.81 -16.45 19.40
CA LYS A 231 -41.40 -17.19 20.52
C LYS A 231 -42.91 -17.32 20.35
N ALA A 232 -43.59 -16.22 20.04
CA ALA A 232 -45.06 -16.26 19.80
C ALA A 232 -45.39 -17.17 18.61
N GLN A 233 -44.61 -17.13 17.51
CA GLN A 233 -44.81 -18.01 16.36
C GLN A 233 -44.56 -19.49 16.73
N ALA A 234 -43.57 -19.79 17.55
CA ALA A 234 -43.30 -21.14 18.01
C ALA A 234 -44.44 -21.66 18.90
N GLU A 235 -44.97 -20.82 19.82
CA GLU A 235 -46.12 -21.15 20.64
C GLU A 235 -47.39 -21.39 19.79
N PHE A 236 -47.67 -20.52 18.81
CA PHE A 236 -48.75 -20.68 17.86
C PHE A 236 -48.65 -22.02 17.12
N ASN A 237 -47.47 -22.32 16.56
CA ASN A 237 -47.23 -23.55 15.81
C ASN A 237 -47.34 -24.79 16.67
N LYS A 238 -47.14 -24.69 18.00
CA LYS A 238 -47.31 -25.77 18.95
C LYS A 238 -48.76 -25.98 19.40
N VAL A 239 -49.47 -24.90 19.75
CA VAL A 239 -50.78 -24.94 20.38
C VAL A 239 -51.88 -25.21 19.37
N ILE A 240 -51.88 -24.53 18.21
CA ILE A 240 -52.96 -24.64 17.21
C ILE A 240 -53.08 -26.05 16.61
N PRO A 241 -51.98 -26.69 16.14
CA PRO A 241 -52.12 -28.09 15.64
C PRO A 241 -52.53 -29.07 16.71
N LYS A 242 -52.08 -28.89 17.96
CA LYS A 242 -52.49 -29.73 19.07
C LYS A 242 -53.97 -29.60 19.35
N ALA A 243 -54.47 -28.36 19.47
CA ALA A 243 -55.88 -28.11 19.68
C ALA A 243 -56.81 -28.65 18.54
N ARG A 244 -56.29 -28.58 17.28
CA ARG A 244 -56.99 -29.17 16.12
C ARG A 244 -56.99 -30.70 16.17
N GLY A 245 -55.90 -31.32 16.62
CA GLY A 245 -55.83 -32.77 16.79
C GLY A 245 -56.69 -33.29 17.93
N ASP A 246 -56.79 -32.53 19.04
CA ASP A 246 -57.63 -32.88 20.17
C ASP A 246 -59.16 -32.70 19.88
N ALA A 247 -59.50 -31.91 18.85
CA ALA A 247 -60.90 -31.64 18.43
C ALA A 247 -61.41 -32.55 17.29
N ALA A 248 -60.52 -33.37 16.71
CA ALA A 248 -60.85 -34.33 15.64
C ALA A 248 -61.03 -35.76 16.17
#